data_5fe66a99c5d520378b512b8a1e1de466
#
_entry.id   5fe66a99c5d520378b512b8a1e1de466
#
_cell.length_a   1.000
_cell.length_b   1.000
_cell.length_c   1.000
_cell.angle_alpha   90.00
_cell.angle_beta   90.00
_cell.angle_gamma   90.00
#
_symmetry.space_group_name_H-M   'P 1'
#
loop_
_entity.id
_entity.type
_entity.pdbx_description
1 polymer ?
#
loop_
_entity_poly.entity_id
_entity_poly.type
_entity_poly.pdbx_seq_one_letter_code
_entity_poly.pdbx_strand_id
1 'polypeptide(L)'
;RQRQMCIRDRDGCARYRFRSGHQLRAYFEWFWEDGSGLVKNNGFDGLWGLEYRSPRRGLLNAAVVEYLDFTNQSGPLHYDPFDNPGSSVTTQVRGKDDYYNSTFYRPYVNYGMTMGTPLVMGTIYNTDGSQWLKATRVRAIHVAFEGSIGKQFDYVVKYNHRKAWGETNSYYLMHPLEADSFFIGAAWRVPRMKGLRLEAMVGIDRGDAPQNAFGGAVTISYDRLLKF
;
A
#
# COMPACT_ATOMS: atom_id res chain seq x y z
N ARG A 1 7.64 24.86 19.05
CA ARG A 1 8.20 23.51 18.78
C ARG A 1 7.18 22.76 17.92
N GLN A 2 7.37 22.79 16.61
CA GLN A 2 6.63 21.90 15.71
C GLN A 2 7.14 20.47 15.99
N ARG A 3 6.36 19.68 16.68
CA ARG A 3 6.51 18.22 16.63
C ARG A 3 5.92 17.79 15.30
N GLN A 4 6.76 17.49 14.36
CA GLN A 4 6.38 16.78 13.16
C GLN A 4 6.00 15.36 13.58
N MET A 5 4.73 15.10 13.75
CA MET A 5 4.21 13.74 13.77
C MET A 5 3.97 13.35 12.32
N CYS A 6 5.00 12.86 11.69
CA CYS A 6 4.91 12.21 10.40
C CYS A 6 4.97 10.70 10.67
N ILE A 7 4.11 9.94 10.01
CA ILE A 7 4.39 8.52 9.82
C ILE A 7 5.79 8.45 9.26
N ARG A 8 6.67 7.76 9.95
CA ARG A 8 8.05 7.53 9.54
C ARG A 8 8.17 6.11 9.06
N ASP A 9 9.05 5.87 8.14
CA ASP A 9 9.37 4.56 7.62
C ASP A 9 10.87 4.33 7.63
N ARG A 10 11.25 3.08 7.64
CA ARG A 10 12.60 2.61 7.34
C ARG A 10 12.50 1.47 6.36
N ASP A 11 13.24 1.59 5.29
CA ASP A 11 13.32 0.60 4.25
C ASP A 11 14.54 -0.26 4.43
N GLY A 12 14.35 -1.55 4.25
CA GLY A 12 15.44 -2.51 4.13
C GLY A 12 15.25 -3.37 2.90
N CYS A 13 16.30 -3.63 2.15
CA CYS A 13 16.22 -4.60 1.06
C CYS A 13 17.50 -5.41 0.91
N ALA A 14 17.31 -6.66 0.50
CA ALA A 14 18.39 -7.53 0.04
C ALA A 14 18.11 -7.92 -1.40
N ARG A 15 19.10 -7.78 -2.27
CA ARG A 15 18.99 -8.12 -3.69
C ARG A 15 20.04 -9.16 -4.05
N TYR A 16 19.59 -10.23 -4.67
CA TYR A 16 20.46 -11.26 -5.21
C TYR A 16 20.33 -11.34 -6.74
N ARG A 17 21.45 -11.31 -7.43
CA ARG A 17 21.52 -11.49 -8.89
C ARG A 17 22.16 -12.83 -9.19
N PHE A 18 21.43 -13.70 -9.85
CA PHE A 18 21.92 -14.98 -10.33
C PHE A 18 22.88 -14.79 -11.51
N ARG A 19 23.77 -15.76 -11.75
CA ARG A 19 24.66 -15.74 -12.94
C ARG A 19 23.90 -15.70 -14.26
N SER A 20 22.71 -16.24 -14.31
CA SER A 20 21.79 -16.19 -15.45
C SER A 20 21.20 -14.78 -15.71
N GLY A 21 21.47 -13.81 -14.83
CA GLY A 21 20.96 -12.45 -14.90
C GLY A 21 19.60 -12.23 -14.21
N HIS A 22 18.93 -13.27 -13.78
CA HIS A 22 17.70 -13.16 -12.98
C HIS A 22 17.98 -12.47 -11.65
N GLN A 23 17.02 -11.72 -11.14
CA GLN A 23 17.14 -11.02 -9.88
C GLN A 23 16.01 -11.39 -8.94
N LEU A 24 16.34 -11.54 -7.66
CA LEU A 24 15.40 -11.68 -6.57
C LEU A 24 15.69 -10.55 -5.57
N ARG A 25 14.64 -9.84 -5.15
CA ARG A 25 14.72 -8.78 -4.15
C ARG A 25 13.72 -9.08 -3.04
N ALA A 26 14.20 -9.25 -1.84
CA ALA A 26 13.39 -9.21 -0.64
C ALA A 26 13.49 -7.80 -0.04
N TYR A 27 12.37 -7.23 0.37
CA TYR A 27 12.35 -5.90 0.97
C TYR A 27 11.29 -5.81 2.04
N PHE A 28 11.50 -4.82 2.91
CA PHE A 28 10.52 -4.54 3.92
C PHE A 28 10.54 -3.05 4.25
N GLU A 29 9.37 -2.48 4.51
CA GLU A 29 9.14 -1.13 4.97
C GLU A 29 8.55 -1.21 6.38
N TRP A 30 9.18 -0.51 7.29
CA TRP A 30 8.78 -0.49 8.68
C TRP A 30 8.21 0.88 9.03
N PHE A 31 6.94 0.89 9.37
CA PHE A 31 6.20 2.10 9.72
C PHE A 31 6.21 2.33 11.21
N TRP A 32 6.30 3.58 11.62
CA TRP A 32 6.09 4.00 13.01
C TRP A 32 5.63 5.44 13.07
N GLU A 33 4.89 5.81 14.10
CA GLU A 33 4.43 7.18 14.34
C GLU A 33 5.30 7.86 15.38
N ASP A 34 5.62 7.17 16.47
CA ASP A 34 6.40 7.71 17.58
C ASP A 34 7.52 6.76 18.07
N GLY A 35 8.06 7.04 19.27
CA GLY A 35 9.14 6.26 19.85
C GLY A 35 8.80 4.82 20.19
N SER A 36 7.53 4.48 20.41
CA SER A 36 7.10 3.11 20.70
C SER A 36 7.23 2.21 19.47
N GLY A 37 6.90 2.73 18.29
CA GLY A 37 7.13 2.05 17.02
C GLY A 37 8.61 1.94 16.66
N LEU A 38 9.43 2.93 17.06
CA LEU A 38 10.86 2.93 16.78
C LEU A 38 11.60 1.75 17.42
N VAL A 39 11.20 1.31 18.60
CA VAL A 39 11.78 0.15 19.30
C VAL A 39 11.16 -1.18 18.89
N LYS A 40 10.36 -1.16 17.82
CA LYS A 40 9.74 -2.36 17.22
C LYS A 40 8.72 -3.07 18.13
N ASN A 41 8.03 -2.33 18.98
CA ASN A 41 6.91 -2.87 19.76
C ASN A 41 5.69 -3.22 18.91
N ASN A 42 5.65 -2.75 17.67
CA ASN A 42 4.59 -3.01 16.70
C ASN A 42 4.71 -4.38 15.98
N GLY A 43 5.58 -5.27 16.46
CA GLY A 43 5.68 -6.65 15.99
C GLY A 43 6.01 -6.75 14.50
N PHE A 44 5.11 -7.34 13.73
CA PHE A 44 5.26 -7.52 12.28
C PHE A 44 4.66 -6.39 11.45
N ASP A 45 4.17 -5.31 12.06
CA ASP A 45 3.66 -4.18 11.30
C ASP A 45 4.69 -3.70 10.28
N GLY A 46 4.22 -3.49 9.07
CA GLY A 46 5.03 -3.09 7.94
C GLY A 46 4.58 -3.72 6.64
N LEU A 47 5.28 -3.40 5.57
CA LEU A 47 5.16 -4.02 4.26
C LEU A 47 6.33 -4.96 4.03
N TRP A 48 6.03 -6.19 3.69
CA TRP A 48 7.00 -7.25 3.38
C TRP A 48 6.84 -7.66 1.94
N GLY A 49 7.90 -7.59 1.15
CA GLY A 49 7.83 -7.84 -0.29
C GLY A 49 8.91 -8.78 -0.79
N LEU A 50 8.54 -9.58 -1.79
CA LEU A 50 9.44 -10.39 -2.58
C LEU A 50 9.19 -10.11 -4.06
N GLU A 51 10.23 -9.64 -4.74
CA GLU A 51 10.20 -9.29 -6.16
C GLU A 51 11.15 -10.16 -6.95
N TYR A 52 10.68 -10.69 -8.06
CA TYR A 52 11.47 -11.39 -9.06
C TYR A 52 11.52 -10.57 -10.35
N ARG A 53 12.68 -10.52 -11.01
CA ARG A 53 12.87 -9.93 -12.35
C ARG A 53 13.67 -10.83 -13.26
N SER A 54 13.18 -11.02 -14.47
CA SER A 54 13.86 -11.72 -15.55
C SER A 54 14.75 -10.76 -16.33
N PRO A 55 15.95 -11.17 -16.75
CA PRO A 55 16.81 -10.37 -17.63
C PRO A 55 16.32 -10.34 -19.08
N ARG A 56 15.38 -11.20 -19.45
CA ARG A 56 14.87 -11.36 -20.82
C ARG A 56 13.37 -11.17 -20.85
N ARG A 57 12.89 -10.61 -21.95
CA ARG A 57 11.45 -10.60 -22.26
C ARG A 57 10.94 -12.03 -22.46
N GLY A 58 9.82 -12.35 -21.84
CA GLY A 58 9.18 -13.65 -21.92
C GLY A 58 7.82 -13.65 -21.25
N LEU A 59 7.25 -14.80 -21.04
CA LEU A 59 5.95 -14.95 -20.37
C LEU A 59 5.96 -14.40 -18.93
N LEU A 60 7.12 -14.38 -18.27
CA LEU A 60 7.27 -13.76 -16.96
C LEU A 60 8.49 -12.84 -16.98
N ASN A 61 8.24 -11.54 -17.00
CA ASN A 61 9.29 -10.50 -16.93
C ASN A 61 9.56 -10.09 -15.48
N ALA A 62 8.51 -9.89 -14.71
CA ALA A 62 8.60 -9.64 -13.28
C ALA A 62 7.38 -10.22 -12.54
N ALA A 63 7.57 -10.50 -11.27
CA ALA A 63 6.52 -10.87 -10.33
C ALA A 63 6.82 -10.24 -8.97
N VAL A 64 5.79 -9.89 -8.23
CA VAL A 64 5.88 -9.39 -6.86
C VAL A 64 4.79 -10.01 -5.99
N VAL A 65 5.16 -10.32 -4.77
CA VAL A 65 4.23 -10.69 -3.70
C VAL A 65 4.53 -9.78 -2.52
N GLU A 66 3.51 -9.13 -2.01
CA GLU A 66 3.62 -8.23 -0.86
C GLU A 66 2.59 -8.62 0.20
N TYR A 67 3.00 -8.50 1.44
CA TYR A 67 2.16 -8.64 2.62
C TYR A 67 2.26 -7.37 3.45
N LEU A 68 1.12 -6.73 3.67
CA LEU A 68 0.97 -5.55 4.52
C LEU A 68 0.28 -5.95 5.82
N ASP A 69 0.82 -5.53 6.94
CA ASP A 69 0.17 -5.63 8.25
C ASP A 69 0.26 -4.30 9.00
N PHE A 70 -0.88 -3.70 9.31
CA PHE A 70 -1.03 -2.50 10.13
C PHE A 70 -1.96 -2.79 11.33
N THR A 71 -2.00 -4.02 11.80
CA THR A 71 -2.99 -4.39 12.82
C THR A 71 -2.51 -4.18 14.25
N ASN A 72 -1.23 -4.03 14.48
CA ASN A 72 -0.67 -3.85 15.81
C ASN A 72 -0.41 -2.39 16.20
N GLN A 73 -0.08 -1.54 15.21
CA GLN A 73 0.07 -0.09 15.36
C GLN A 73 0.78 0.35 16.64
N SER A 74 2.11 0.18 16.66
CA SER A 74 3.03 0.50 17.77
C SER A 74 2.89 -0.37 19.01
N GLY A 75 2.19 -1.49 18.90
CA GLY A 75 2.18 -2.52 19.95
C GLY A 75 1.16 -2.29 21.06
N PRO A 76 1.39 -2.91 22.22
CA PRO A 76 0.45 -2.85 23.32
C PRO A 76 0.36 -1.46 23.94
N LEU A 77 -0.77 -1.20 24.60
CA LEU A 77 -0.94 0.01 25.39
C LEU A 77 -0.04 -0.02 26.63
N HIS A 78 0.67 1.07 26.87
CA HIS A 78 1.44 1.33 28.08
C HIS A 78 0.88 2.58 28.77
N TYR A 79 0.76 2.51 30.10
CA TYR A 79 0.32 3.63 30.93
C TYR A 79 1.53 4.14 31.71
N ASP A 80 1.94 5.39 31.46
CA ASP A 80 3.13 5.98 32.07
C ASP A 80 3.25 5.87 33.60
N PRO A 81 2.18 5.94 34.39
CA PRO A 81 2.30 5.73 35.83
C PRO A 81 2.82 4.34 36.23
N PHE A 82 2.58 3.33 35.37
CA PHE A 82 3.04 1.95 35.63
C PHE A 82 4.41 1.70 35.05
N ASP A 83 4.70 2.27 33.89
CA ASP A 83 5.95 2.05 33.18
C ASP A 83 7.07 2.99 33.65
N ASN A 84 6.73 4.10 34.28
CA ASN A 84 7.67 5.07 34.83
C ASN A 84 7.19 5.57 36.22
N PRO A 85 7.40 4.81 37.28
CA PRO A 85 7.03 5.19 38.63
C PRO A 85 7.68 6.52 39.02
N GLY A 86 6.88 7.45 39.54
CA GLY A 86 7.33 8.80 39.89
C GLY A 86 7.09 9.84 38.79
N SER A 87 6.55 9.46 37.65
CA SER A 87 6.06 10.43 36.65
C SER A 87 4.90 11.25 37.21
N SER A 88 4.96 12.57 37.00
CA SER A 88 3.82 13.48 37.27
C SER A 88 2.71 13.36 36.25
N VAL A 89 2.92 12.63 35.16
CA VAL A 89 1.95 12.42 34.08
C VAL A 89 1.10 11.21 34.43
N THR A 90 -0.15 11.44 34.83
CA THR A 90 -1.05 10.40 35.32
C THR A 90 -1.89 9.70 34.24
N THR A 91 -1.90 10.23 33.02
CA THR A 91 -2.81 9.81 31.94
C THR A 91 -2.15 9.63 30.58
N GLN A 92 -0.84 9.64 30.52
CA GLN A 92 -0.16 9.44 29.24
C GLN A 92 -0.22 7.97 28.86
N VAL A 93 -0.70 7.72 27.66
CA VAL A 93 -0.77 6.39 27.05
C VAL A 93 0.24 6.36 25.90
N ARG A 94 1.01 5.27 25.81
CA ARG A 94 1.92 4.98 24.71
C ARG A 94 1.53 3.67 24.03
N GLY A 95 1.91 3.52 22.78
CA GLY A 95 1.51 2.39 21.96
C GLY A 95 0.12 2.55 21.38
N LYS A 96 -0.29 1.58 20.58
CA LYS A 96 -1.56 1.59 19.82
C LYS A 96 -1.80 2.91 19.08
N ASP A 97 -0.80 3.36 18.35
CA ASP A 97 -0.95 4.51 17.47
C ASP A 97 -2.04 4.26 16.43
N ASP A 98 -2.67 5.31 15.92
CA ASP A 98 -3.60 5.22 14.82
C ASP A 98 -2.94 5.80 13.57
N TYR A 99 -2.24 4.95 12.83
CA TYR A 99 -1.57 5.34 11.60
C TYR A 99 -2.55 6.06 10.67
N TYR A 100 -2.15 7.20 10.12
CA TYR A 100 -2.93 8.08 9.25
C TYR A 100 -4.02 8.92 9.92
N ASN A 101 -4.40 8.70 11.18
CA ASN A 101 -5.39 9.46 11.92
C ASN A 101 -4.77 10.26 13.09
N SER A 102 -3.82 11.12 12.80
CA SER A 102 -3.22 11.98 13.82
C SER A 102 -4.23 13.03 14.31
N THR A 103 -4.26 13.29 15.62
CA THR A 103 -5.07 14.35 16.21
C THR A 103 -4.66 15.76 15.78
N PHE A 104 -3.40 15.92 15.36
CA PHE A 104 -2.85 17.21 14.94
C PHE A 104 -2.90 17.44 13.44
N TYR A 105 -2.85 16.37 12.63
CA TYR A 105 -2.83 16.40 11.18
C TYR A 105 -3.90 15.46 10.64
N ARG A 106 -5.14 15.82 10.85
CA ARG A 106 -6.29 14.98 10.44
C ARG A 106 -6.66 15.21 9.00
N PRO A 107 -6.82 14.17 8.27
CA PRO A 107 -6.06 12.93 8.15
C PRO A 107 -4.96 13.11 7.11
N TYR A 108 -4.06 12.16 6.93
CA TYR A 108 -3.11 12.15 5.82
C TYR A 108 -3.81 11.89 4.48
N VAL A 109 -4.59 12.87 4.06
CA VAL A 109 -5.42 12.80 2.85
C VAL A 109 -5.15 14.02 1.99
N ASN A 110 -5.03 13.79 0.68
CA ASN A 110 -4.99 14.84 -0.33
C ASN A 110 -6.14 14.61 -1.32
N TYR A 111 -7.05 15.59 -1.43
CA TYR A 111 -8.26 15.48 -2.25
C TYR A 111 -9.06 14.18 -2.02
N GLY A 112 -9.22 13.77 -0.78
CA GLY A 112 -9.97 12.57 -0.41
C GLY A 112 -9.22 11.25 -0.62
N MET A 113 -7.98 11.29 -1.10
CA MET A 113 -7.13 10.11 -1.26
C MET A 113 -6.08 10.06 -0.16
N THR A 114 -5.85 8.88 0.39
CA THR A 114 -4.82 8.64 1.40
C THR A 114 -3.44 8.92 0.82
N MET A 115 -2.64 9.71 1.52
CA MET A 115 -1.22 9.88 1.22
C MET A 115 -0.46 8.71 1.83
N GLY A 116 0.18 7.90 1.03
CA GLY A 116 0.86 6.67 1.42
C GLY A 116 0.16 5.44 0.84
N THR A 117 -0.05 4.41 1.65
CA THR A 117 -0.68 3.19 1.13
C THR A 117 -2.15 3.40 0.76
N PRO A 118 -2.56 3.07 -0.47
CA PRO A 118 -3.96 3.16 -0.90
C PRO A 118 -4.85 2.09 -0.28
N LEU A 119 -4.28 1.18 0.52
CA LEU A 119 -4.99 0.06 1.13
C LEU A 119 -5.75 0.46 2.41
N VAL A 120 -5.40 1.60 3.01
CA VAL A 120 -6.16 2.18 4.11
C VAL A 120 -7.51 2.66 3.61
N MET A 121 -8.57 2.35 4.35
CA MET A 121 -9.92 2.67 3.90
C MET A 121 -10.23 4.15 3.96
N GLY A 122 -10.95 4.57 2.93
CA GLY A 122 -11.25 5.93 2.56
C GLY A 122 -11.82 6.82 3.66
N THR A 123 -11.73 8.08 3.36
CA THR A 123 -12.08 9.20 4.22
C THR A 123 -13.58 9.21 4.52
N ILE A 124 -13.92 9.36 5.79
CA ILE A 124 -15.25 9.83 6.22
C ILE A 124 -15.17 11.32 6.51
N TYR A 125 -16.27 12.02 6.23
CA TYR A 125 -16.42 13.43 6.57
C TYR A 125 -17.33 13.55 7.78
N ASN A 126 -16.86 14.20 8.83
CA ASN A 126 -17.65 14.51 9.99
C ASN A 126 -18.55 15.73 9.75
N THR A 127 -19.54 15.93 10.63
CA THR A 127 -20.48 17.06 10.52
C THR A 127 -19.83 18.41 10.66
N ASP A 128 -18.65 18.50 11.27
CA ASP A 128 -17.84 19.71 11.39
C ASP A 128 -16.92 19.95 10.16
N GLY A 129 -17.02 19.11 9.13
CA GLY A 129 -16.18 19.17 7.95
C GLY A 129 -14.80 18.54 8.11
N SER A 130 -14.45 18.05 9.29
CA SER A 130 -13.22 17.32 9.50
C SER A 130 -13.26 15.97 8.79
N GLN A 131 -12.09 15.51 8.38
CA GLN A 131 -11.93 14.23 7.69
C GLN A 131 -11.29 13.22 8.64
N TRP A 132 -11.64 11.96 8.46
CA TRP A 132 -11.11 10.83 9.22
C TRP A 132 -11.00 9.60 8.35
N LEU A 133 -10.03 8.73 8.57
CA LEU A 133 -9.93 7.47 7.85
C LEU A 133 -10.70 6.40 8.61
N LYS A 134 -11.61 5.73 7.94
CA LYS A 134 -12.56 4.78 8.53
C LYS A 134 -11.89 3.53 9.09
N ALA A 135 -10.82 3.06 8.44
CA ALA A 135 -10.13 1.87 8.89
C ALA A 135 -8.65 1.94 8.52
N THR A 136 -7.81 2.14 9.53
CA THR A 136 -6.36 2.19 9.42
C THR A 136 -5.71 0.87 9.81
N ARG A 137 -6.42 0.01 10.56
CA ARG A 137 -5.97 -1.34 10.90
C ARG A 137 -6.24 -2.29 9.74
N VAL A 138 -5.26 -2.45 8.88
CA VAL A 138 -5.38 -3.18 7.62
C VAL A 138 -4.37 -4.31 7.56
N ARG A 139 -4.80 -5.43 7.00
CA ARG A 139 -3.95 -6.52 6.54
C ARG A 139 -4.25 -6.80 5.09
N ALA A 140 -3.23 -6.91 4.26
CA ALA A 140 -3.43 -7.15 2.85
C ALA A 140 -2.35 -8.05 2.25
N ILE A 141 -2.74 -8.77 1.20
CA ILE A 141 -1.84 -9.50 0.32
C ILE A 141 -1.99 -8.91 -1.07
N HIS A 142 -0.87 -8.53 -1.68
CA HIS A 142 -0.79 -8.07 -3.05
C HIS A 142 0.07 -9.02 -3.88
N VAL A 143 -0.43 -9.41 -5.04
CA VAL A 143 0.31 -10.21 -6.01
C VAL A 143 0.20 -9.55 -7.37
N ALA A 144 1.34 -9.37 -8.02
CA ALA A 144 1.35 -8.87 -9.38
C ALA A 144 2.40 -9.60 -10.22
N PHE A 145 2.12 -9.73 -11.49
CA PHE A 145 3.09 -10.22 -12.47
C PHE A 145 2.88 -9.55 -13.82
N GLU A 146 3.97 -9.40 -14.52
CA GLU A 146 4.00 -8.88 -15.87
C GLU A 146 4.79 -9.79 -16.80
N GLY A 147 4.40 -9.78 -18.05
CA GLY A 147 5.03 -10.60 -19.06
C GLY A 147 4.89 -10.02 -20.46
N SER A 148 5.50 -10.73 -21.40
CA SER A 148 5.48 -10.36 -22.81
C SER A 148 5.29 -11.59 -23.68
N ILE A 149 4.43 -11.46 -24.70
CA ILE A 149 4.25 -12.47 -25.73
C ILE A 149 4.86 -11.94 -27.03
N GLY A 150 5.96 -12.56 -27.41
CA GLY A 150 6.75 -12.07 -28.55
C GLY A 150 7.32 -10.68 -28.33
N LYS A 151 7.48 -9.92 -29.40
CA LYS A 151 8.02 -8.54 -29.37
C LYS A 151 6.92 -7.46 -29.26
N GLN A 152 5.69 -7.83 -29.39
CA GLN A 152 4.58 -6.91 -29.69
C GLN A 152 3.60 -6.75 -28.56
N PHE A 153 3.41 -7.77 -27.74
CA PHE A 153 2.38 -7.79 -26.72
C PHE A 153 3.00 -7.84 -25.32
N ASP A 154 2.58 -6.92 -24.45
CA ASP A 154 2.91 -6.89 -23.04
C ASP A 154 1.62 -6.99 -22.22
N TYR A 155 1.69 -7.60 -21.04
CA TYR A 155 0.57 -7.68 -20.12
C TYR A 155 1.01 -7.54 -18.67
N VAL A 156 0.09 -7.12 -17.85
CA VAL A 156 0.22 -7.05 -16.39
C VAL A 156 -1.08 -7.54 -15.75
N VAL A 157 -0.93 -8.32 -14.70
CA VAL A 157 -2.05 -8.79 -13.87
C VAL A 157 -1.72 -8.46 -12.43
N LYS A 158 -2.70 -7.90 -11.71
CA LYS A 158 -2.57 -7.61 -10.28
C LYS A 158 -3.78 -8.11 -9.53
N TYR A 159 -3.56 -8.61 -8.35
CA TYR A 159 -4.57 -9.00 -7.40
C TYR A 159 -4.21 -8.45 -6.02
N ASN A 160 -5.21 -7.97 -5.31
CA ASN A 160 -5.07 -7.55 -3.94
C ASN A 160 -6.26 -8.04 -3.12
N HIS A 161 -5.98 -8.66 -1.99
CA HIS A 161 -6.97 -9.00 -0.97
C HIS A 161 -6.69 -8.20 0.29
N ARG A 162 -7.72 -7.57 0.84
CA ARG A 162 -7.60 -6.71 2.02
C ARG A 162 -8.66 -7.02 3.05
N LYS A 163 -8.25 -6.98 4.33
CA LYS A 163 -9.11 -6.99 5.50
C LYS A 163 -8.82 -5.75 6.35
N ALA A 164 -9.87 -5.07 6.80
CA ALA A 164 -9.76 -3.85 7.58
C ALA A 164 -10.67 -3.91 8.82
N TRP A 165 -10.09 -3.65 10.01
CA TRP A 165 -10.78 -3.80 11.30
C TRP A 165 -11.17 -2.47 11.96
N GLY A 166 -11.21 -1.39 11.22
CA GLY A 166 -11.48 -0.06 11.77
C GLY A 166 -10.19 0.66 12.20
N GLU A 167 -10.32 1.53 13.17
CA GLU A 167 -9.19 2.29 13.74
C GLU A 167 -8.85 1.81 15.16
N THR A 168 -7.64 2.14 15.60
CA THR A 168 -7.12 1.58 16.84
C THR A 168 -7.79 2.13 18.09
N ASN A 169 -8.02 3.43 18.15
CA ASN A 169 -8.37 4.11 19.38
C ASN A 169 -9.87 4.33 19.59
N SER A 170 -10.67 4.35 18.54
CA SER A 170 -12.08 4.72 18.65
C SER A 170 -13.06 3.77 17.99
N TYR A 171 -12.60 2.93 17.09
CA TYR A 171 -13.51 2.08 16.33
C TYR A 171 -12.85 0.76 15.89
N TYR A 172 -13.25 -0.30 16.54
CA TYR A 172 -12.81 -1.66 16.20
C TYR A 172 -13.99 -2.49 15.69
N LEU A 173 -13.85 -3.02 14.48
CA LEU A 173 -14.83 -3.92 13.90
C LEU A 173 -14.57 -5.36 14.38
N MET A 174 -15.56 -6.01 14.97
CA MET A 174 -15.46 -7.44 15.31
C MET A 174 -15.32 -8.32 14.07
N HIS A 175 -15.96 -7.91 12.96
CA HIS A 175 -15.80 -8.55 11.65
C HIS A 175 -15.08 -7.58 10.73
N PRO A 176 -14.00 -8.01 10.07
CA PRO A 176 -13.29 -7.14 9.16
C PRO A 176 -14.13 -6.81 7.93
N LEU A 177 -13.93 -5.62 7.39
CA LEU A 177 -14.39 -5.28 6.06
C LEU A 177 -13.40 -5.89 5.06
N GLU A 178 -13.89 -6.70 4.15
CA GLU A 178 -13.05 -7.39 3.18
C GLU A 178 -13.23 -6.80 1.78
N ALA A 179 -12.16 -6.77 1.02
CA ALA A 179 -12.21 -6.36 -0.38
C ALA A 179 -11.16 -7.10 -1.21
N ASP A 180 -11.57 -7.46 -2.42
CA ASP A 180 -10.76 -8.02 -3.46
C ASP A 180 -10.67 -7.05 -4.63
N SER A 181 -9.45 -6.79 -5.12
CA SER A 181 -9.21 -5.93 -6.26
C SER A 181 -8.45 -6.71 -7.33
N PHE A 182 -8.96 -6.70 -8.55
CA PHE A 182 -8.36 -7.32 -9.72
C PHE A 182 -8.05 -6.25 -10.76
N PHE A 183 -6.88 -6.35 -11.37
CA PHE A 183 -6.47 -5.49 -12.46
C PHE A 183 -5.78 -6.30 -13.54
N ILE A 184 -6.19 -6.06 -14.79
CA ILE A 184 -5.56 -6.61 -15.97
C ILE A 184 -5.29 -5.46 -16.94
N GLY A 185 -4.05 -5.36 -17.40
CA GLY A 185 -3.63 -4.43 -18.43
C GLY A 185 -2.92 -5.16 -19.56
N ALA A 186 -3.12 -4.71 -20.77
CA ALA A 186 -2.46 -5.24 -21.96
C ALA A 186 -2.04 -4.09 -22.89
N ALA A 187 -0.90 -4.23 -23.52
CA ALA A 187 -0.35 -3.29 -24.47
C ALA A 187 0.11 -3.99 -25.74
N TRP A 188 -0.32 -3.50 -26.88
CA TRP A 188 0.03 -4.02 -28.18
C TRP A 188 0.76 -2.97 -29.01
N ARG A 189 2.00 -3.31 -29.42
CA ARG A 189 2.77 -2.53 -30.40
C ARG A 189 2.40 -3.00 -31.80
N VAL A 190 1.75 -2.14 -32.57
CA VAL A 190 1.24 -2.49 -33.89
C VAL A 190 2.42 -2.66 -34.89
N PRO A 191 2.65 -3.86 -35.43
CA PRO A 191 3.87 -4.13 -36.20
C PRO A 191 3.97 -3.33 -37.50
N ARG A 192 2.82 -3.06 -38.14
CA ARG A 192 2.75 -2.35 -39.43
C ARG A 192 2.81 -0.84 -39.29
N MET A 193 2.52 -0.31 -38.10
CA MET A 193 2.51 1.13 -37.81
C MET A 193 3.58 1.41 -36.76
N LYS A 194 4.82 1.59 -37.20
CA LYS A 194 5.94 1.90 -36.31
C LYS A 194 5.62 3.10 -35.42
N GLY A 195 5.70 2.95 -34.11
CA GLY A 195 5.39 3.98 -33.14
C GLY A 195 3.96 3.95 -32.59
N LEU A 196 3.04 3.18 -33.19
CA LEU A 196 1.68 3.03 -32.65
C LEU A 196 1.65 1.94 -31.58
N ARG A 197 1.14 2.33 -30.38
CA ARG A 197 0.90 1.46 -29.24
C ARG A 197 -0.53 1.64 -28.76
N LEU A 198 -1.24 0.54 -28.63
CA LEU A 198 -2.59 0.46 -28.10
C LEU A 198 -2.51 -0.19 -26.72
N GLU A 199 -3.14 0.42 -25.71
CA GLU A 199 -3.22 -0.14 -24.37
C GLU A 199 -4.68 -0.23 -23.94
N ALA A 200 -5.02 -1.31 -23.27
CA ALA A 200 -6.33 -1.48 -22.64
C ALA A 200 -6.11 -1.97 -21.22
N MET A 201 -6.90 -1.47 -20.28
CA MET A 201 -6.86 -1.89 -18.90
C MET A 201 -8.26 -1.99 -18.32
N VAL A 202 -8.43 -2.93 -17.39
CA VAL A 202 -9.67 -3.16 -16.66
C VAL A 202 -9.34 -3.41 -15.21
N GLY A 203 -10.10 -2.79 -14.32
CA GLY A 203 -10.05 -2.99 -12.87
C GLY A 203 -11.44 -3.35 -12.33
N ILE A 204 -11.48 -4.24 -11.37
CA ILE A 204 -12.69 -4.69 -10.70
C ILE A 204 -12.39 -4.75 -9.21
N ASP A 205 -13.19 -4.07 -8.42
CA ASP A 205 -13.21 -4.17 -6.96
C ASP A 205 -14.48 -4.87 -6.51
N ARG A 206 -14.35 -5.77 -5.55
CA ARG A 206 -15.47 -6.48 -4.90
C ARG A 206 -15.26 -6.51 -3.41
N GLY A 207 -16.32 -6.27 -2.65
CA GLY A 207 -16.27 -6.37 -1.20
C GLY A 207 -17.05 -5.28 -0.48
N ASP A 208 -16.73 -5.11 0.80
CA ASP A 208 -17.44 -4.20 1.70
C ASP A 208 -16.97 -2.75 1.52
N ALA A 209 -15.69 -2.55 1.18
CA ALA A 209 -15.12 -1.21 0.97
C ALA A 209 -13.74 -1.27 0.28
N PRO A 210 -13.57 -0.67 -0.90
CA PRO A 210 -14.64 0.03 -1.61
C PRO A 210 -15.77 -0.93 -1.99
N GLN A 211 -16.96 -0.40 -2.17
CA GLN A 211 -18.08 -1.18 -2.72
C GLN A 211 -17.71 -1.67 -4.13
N ASN A 212 -18.49 -2.63 -4.62
CA ASN A 212 -18.27 -3.16 -5.96
C ASN A 212 -18.11 -2.05 -6.99
N ALA A 213 -16.97 -2.04 -7.65
CA ALA A 213 -16.62 -1.05 -8.65
C ALA A 213 -16.01 -1.72 -9.88
N PHE A 214 -16.23 -1.12 -11.02
CA PHE A 214 -15.64 -1.53 -12.29
C PHE A 214 -15.13 -0.30 -13.01
N GLY A 215 -13.94 -0.40 -13.57
CA GLY A 215 -13.34 0.66 -14.36
C GLY A 215 -12.48 0.12 -15.49
N GLY A 216 -12.36 0.88 -16.54
CA GLY A 216 -11.49 0.54 -17.65
C GLY A 216 -11.03 1.78 -18.41
N ALA A 217 -9.90 1.66 -19.09
CA ALA A 217 -9.37 2.69 -19.95
C ALA A 217 -8.73 2.09 -21.19
N VAL A 218 -8.76 2.85 -22.27
CA VAL A 218 -8.05 2.57 -23.52
C VAL A 218 -7.17 3.76 -23.83
N THR A 219 -5.90 3.49 -24.11
CA THR A 219 -4.92 4.51 -24.48
C THR A 219 -4.35 4.21 -25.85
N ILE A 220 -4.29 5.22 -26.71
CA ILE A 220 -3.64 5.16 -28.01
C ILE A 220 -2.46 6.11 -27.94
N SER A 221 -1.26 5.59 -28.09
CA SER A 221 -0.03 6.39 -28.13
C SER A 221 0.69 6.21 -29.47
N TYR A 222 1.18 7.31 -30.02
CA TYR A 222 1.95 7.30 -31.26
C TYR A 222 3.26 8.06 -31.05
N ASP A 223 4.35 7.30 -31.03
CA ASP A 223 5.69 7.81 -30.82
C ASP A 223 6.47 7.77 -32.15
N ARG A 224 6.26 8.81 -32.94
CA ARG A 224 7.07 9.07 -34.14
C ARG A 224 7.62 10.49 -34.05
N LEU A 225 8.92 10.61 -33.96
CA LEU A 225 9.59 11.89 -34.14
C LEU A 225 9.18 12.44 -35.51
N LEU A 226 8.34 13.47 -35.54
CA LEU A 226 8.13 14.27 -36.75
C LEU A 226 9.46 14.94 -37.03
N LYS A 227 10.19 14.47 -38.03
CA LYS A 227 11.30 15.21 -38.59
C LYS A 227 10.66 16.33 -39.43
N PHE A 228 10.67 17.54 -38.89
CA PHE A 228 10.43 18.75 -39.68
C PHE A 228 11.66 19.10 -40.48
#